data_57996a0caa4a9a04091e6571aa6159d4
#
_entry.id   57996a0caa4a9a04091e6571aa6159d4
#
_cell.length_a   1.000
_cell.length_b   1.000
_cell.length_c   1.000
_cell.angle_alpha   90.00
_cell.angle_beta   90.00
_cell.angle_gamma   90.00
#
_symmetry.space_group_name_H-M   'P 1'
#
loop_
_entity.id
_entity.type
_entity.pdbx_description
1 polymer ?
#
loop_
_entity_poly.entity_id
_entity_poly.type
_entity_poly.pdbx_seq_one_letter_code
_entity_poly.pdbx_strand_id
1 'polypeptide(L)'
;QDAGSWLVEGIGEDFIPPLAHIEGVNRAWRITDREAFTTARDLLKTEGILAGSSTGTLLAAALKYCQAQTTPKRVVTFACDSGNKYLSKMFNDDWMRQQGLISRPQAGDLSDYIALRHDEGATVTAAPDDTLSTVLARMRLYDISQLPVLDNNKVVGIIDEWDLLRHIGGDADRFSLPVTAAMTRQVEYLDKQAPESALYAVFNRGLVAIIYDEDRFLGLITRSDVLTTWRNRLTK
;
A
#
# COMPACT_ATOMS: atom_id res chain seq x y z
N GLN A 1 -11.27 27.19 -3.30
CA GLN A 1 -10.69 26.08 -2.54
C GLN A 1 -9.61 25.49 -3.44
N ASP A 2 -8.40 25.40 -2.95
CA ASP A 2 -7.30 24.76 -3.67
C ASP A 2 -7.66 23.29 -3.92
N ALA A 3 -7.32 22.78 -5.10
CA ALA A 3 -7.49 21.38 -5.45
C ALA A 3 -6.62 20.53 -4.49
N GLY A 4 -7.25 19.58 -3.78
CA GLY A 4 -6.52 18.63 -2.95
C GLY A 4 -5.94 17.50 -3.79
N SER A 5 -5.07 16.68 -3.19
CA SER A 5 -4.65 15.42 -3.81
C SER A 5 -5.73 14.35 -3.63
N TRP A 6 -5.92 13.51 -4.64
CA TRP A 6 -6.82 12.35 -4.61
C TRP A 6 -6.14 11.13 -5.24
N LEU A 7 -6.65 9.95 -4.90
CA LEU A 7 -6.10 8.65 -5.34
C LEU A 7 -6.93 8.02 -6.46
N VAL A 8 -8.15 8.50 -6.69
CA VAL A 8 -9.00 8.04 -7.79
C VAL A 8 -8.39 8.48 -9.11
N GLU A 9 -8.26 7.56 -10.06
CA GLU A 9 -7.69 7.82 -11.38
C GLU A 9 -8.79 8.06 -12.42
N GLY A 10 -8.51 8.93 -13.40
CA GLY A 10 -9.36 9.17 -14.57
C GLY A 10 -10.50 10.16 -14.38
N ILE A 11 -10.67 10.72 -13.19
CA ILE A 11 -11.63 11.80 -12.90
C ILE A 11 -11.05 12.74 -11.85
N GLY A 12 -11.63 13.94 -11.74
CA GLY A 12 -11.19 14.93 -10.76
C GLY A 12 -10.14 15.87 -11.35
N GLU A 13 -10.55 16.72 -12.29
CA GLU A 13 -9.69 17.75 -12.86
C GLU A 13 -9.73 19.02 -12.01
N ASP A 14 -8.67 19.81 -12.05
CA ASP A 14 -8.56 21.12 -11.43
C ASP A 14 -9.05 22.26 -12.34
N PHE A 15 -9.53 21.92 -13.53
CA PHE A 15 -10.12 22.82 -14.51
C PHE A 15 -11.42 22.24 -15.06
N ILE A 16 -12.25 23.10 -15.67
CA ILE A 16 -13.47 22.70 -16.37
C ILE A 16 -13.10 22.41 -17.82
N PRO A 17 -13.20 21.15 -18.29
CA PRO A 17 -12.92 20.82 -19.69
C PRO A 17 -13.83 21.60 -20.65
N PRO A 18 -13.32 22.09 -21.81
CA PRO A 18 -14.13 22.85 -22.77
C PRO A 18 -15.36 22.12 -23.29
N LEU A 19 -15.35 20.77 -23.23
CA LEU A 19 -16.48 19.92 -23.66
C LEU A 19 -17.50 19.66 -22.54
N ALA A 20 -17.26 20.17 -21.32
CA ALA A 20 -18.18 19.97 -20.20
C ALA A 20 -19.36 20.95 -20.29
N HIS A 21 -20.56 20.43 -20.52
CA HIS A 21 -21.80 21.17 -20.50
C HIS A 21 -22.38 21.22 -19.09
N ILE A 22 -21.89 22.13 -18.25
CA ILE A 22 -22.27 22.25 -16.84
C ILE A 22 -23.72 22.74 -16.69
N GLU A 23 -24.26 23.50 -17.64
CA GLU A 23 -25.61 24.04 -17.60
C GLU A 23 -26.72 22.98 -17.46
N GLY A 24 -26.43 21.72 -17.89
CA GLY A 24 -27.33 20.58 -17.76
C GLY A 24 -27.24 19.83 -16.43
N VAL A 25 -26.32 20.22 -15.52
CA VAL A 25 -26.08 19.53 -14.26
C VAL A 25 -27.08 19.99 -13.22
N ASN A 26 -27.95 19.08 -12.76
CA ASN A 26 -28.94 19.39 -11.73
C ASN A 26 -28.41 19.20 -10.31
N ARG A 27 -27.47 18.26 -10.11
CA ARG A 27 -26.86 17.95 -8.81
C ARG A 27 -25.41 17.50 -8.97
N ALA A 28 -24.58 17.82 -7.98
CA ALA A 28 -23.21 17.34 -7.86
C ALA A 28 -22.99 16.78 -6.46
N TRP A 29 -22.15 15.75 -6.35
CA TRP A 29 -21.73 15.16 -5.08
C TRP A 29 -20.23 15.18 -4.97
N ARG A 30 -19.74 15.47 -3.79
CA ARG A 30 -18.35 15.20 -3.43
C ARG A 30 -18.27 13.76 -2.93
N ILE A 31 -17.43 12.96 -3.59
CA ILE A 31 -17.14 11.58 -3.22
C ILE A 31 -15.65 11.51 -2.81
N THR A 32 -15.38 10.96 -1.65
CA THR A 32 -14.01 10.77 -1.17
C THR A 32 -13.41 9.52 -1.78
N ASP A 33 -12.06 9.42 -1.81
CA ASP A 33 -11.35 8.22 -2.26
C ASP A 33 -11.81 6.97 -1.51
N ARG A 34 -12.01 7.08 -0.19
CA ARG A 34 -12.53 5.98 0.64
C ARG A 34 -13.90 5.51 0.15
N GLU A 35 -14.83 6.42 -0.08
CA GLU A 35 -16.16 6.07 -0.60
C GLU A 35 -16.07 5.42 -1.98
N ALA A 36 -15.26 6.00 -2.88
CA ALA A 36 -15.09 5.48 -4.23
C ALA A 36 -14.54 4.05 -4.22
N PHE A 37 -13.44 3.82 -3.51
CA PHE A 37 -12.77 2.53 -3.50
C PHE A 37 -13.59 1.47 -2.75
N THR A 38 -14.23 1.82 -1.63
CA THR A 38 -15.13 0.91 -0.93
C THR A 38 -16.30 0.50 -1.83
N THR A 39 -16.92 1.46 -2.53
CA THR A 39 -18.04 1.18 -3.43
C THR A 39 -17.63 0.29 -4.61
N ALA A 40 -16.43 0.50 -5.20
CA ALA A 40 -15.94 -0.37 -6.26
C ALA A 40 -15.66 -1.80 -5.77
N ARG A 41 -15.13 -1.95 -4.55
CA ARG A 41 -14.90 -3.26 -3.90
C ARG A 41 -16.22 -3.97 -3.57
N ASP A 42 -17.21 -3.22 -3.09
CA ASP A 42 -18.54 -3.76 -2.80
C ASP A 42 -19.25 -4.18 -4.09
N LEU A 43 -19.11 -3.44 -5.19
CA LEU A 43 -19.61 -3.83 -6.51
C LEU A 43 -19.05 -5.18 -6.97
N LEU A 44 -17.74 -5.40 -6.79
CA LEU A 44 -17.14 -6.69 -7.06
C LEU A 44 -17.69 -7.79 -6.16
N LYS A 45 -17.82 -7.51 -4.86
CA LYS A 45 -18.26 -8.49 -3.87
C LYS A 45 -19.72 -8.89 -4.02
N THR A 46 -20.61 -7.94 -4.36
CA THR A 46 -22.07 -8.16 -4.39
C THR A 46 -22.55 -8.55 -5.77
N GLU A 47 -21.99 -7.95 -6.82
CA GLU A 47 -22.46 -8.11 -8.20
C GLU A 47 -21.49 -8.84 -9.11
N GLY A 48 -20.27 -9.16 -8.63
CA GLY A 48 -19.23 -9.82 -9.44
C GLY A 48 -18.63 -8.92 -10.53
N ILE A 49 -18.81 -7.60 -10.45
CA ILE A 49 -18.33 -6.65 -11.47
C ILE A 49 -16.99 -6.05 -11.01
N LEU A 50 -15.90 -6.42 -11.69
CA LEU A 50 -14.56 -5.89 -11.46
C LEU A 50 -14.38 -4.61 -12.29
N ALA A 51 -14.56 -3.45 -11.65
CA ALA A 51 -14.50 -2.13 -12.28
C ALA A 51 -13.45 -1.22 -11.63
N GLY A 52 -13.04 -0.14 -12.32
CA GLY A 52 -12.01 0.78 -11.88
C GLY A 52 -12.48 1.79 -10.82
N SER A 53 -11.54 2.61 -10.38
CA SER A 53 -11.74 3.57 -9.27
C SER A 53 -12.78 4.66 -9.61
N SER A 54 -12.77 5.17 -10.84
CA SER A 54 -13.75 6.15 -11.31
C SER A 54 -15.18 5.58 -11.34
N THR A 55 -15.35 4.28 -11.66
CA THR A 55 -16.65 3.60 -11.55
C THR A 55 -17.15 3.62 -10.11
N GLY A 56 -16.28 3.39 -9.14
CA GLY A 56 -16.63 3.47 -7.72
C GLY A 56 -17.15 4.86 -7.33
N THR A 57 -16.53 5.91 -7.84
CA THR A 57 -16.97 7.30 -7.62
C THR A 57 -18.36 7.55 -8.20
N LEU A 58 -18.56 7.18 -9.47
CA LEU A 58 -19.85 7.37 -10.14
C LEU A 58 -20.97 6.57 -9.47
N LEU A 59 -20.67 5.32 -9.11
CA LEU A 59 -21.63 4.45 -8.43
C LEU A 59 -21.97 4.97 -7.03
N ALA A 60 -20.99 5.45 -6.26
CA ALA A 60 -21.23 6.07 -4.95
C ALA A 60 -22.18 7.28 -5.06
N ALA A 61 -21.98 8.14 -6.07
CA ALA A 61 -22.87 9.26 -6.34
C ALA A 61 -24.28 8.80 -6.73
N ALA A 62 -24.38 7.78 -7.61
CA ALA A 62 -25.65 7.20 -8.02
C ALA A 62 -26.41 6.59 -6.83
N LEU A 63 -25.72 5.86 -5.95
CA LEU A 63 -26.31 5.29 -4.73
C LEU A 63 -26.80 6.37 -3.77
N LYS A 64 -26.04 7.45 -3.54
CA LYS A 64 -26.48 8.61 -2.76
C LYS A 64 -27.76 9.25 -3.35
N TYR A 65 -27.82 9.33 -4.68
CA TYR A 65 -29.04 9.81 -5.35
C TYR A 65 -30.21 8.89 -5.12
N CYS A 66 -30.05 7.58 -5.31
CA CYS A 66 -31.11 6.58 -5.12
C CYS A 66 -31.64 6.58 -3.69
N GLN A 67 -30.76 6.61 -2.70
CA GLN A 67 -31.13 6.63 -1.28
C GLN A 67 -31.95 7.86 -0.88
N ALA A 68 -31.79 8.98 -1.59
CA ALA A 68 -32.56 10.21 -1.35
C ALA A 68 -33.93 10.22 -2.05
N GLN A 69 -34.30 9.17 -2.81
CA GLN A 69 -35.59 9.12 -3.50
C GLN A 69 -36.66 8.49 -2.62
N THR A 70 -37.88 9.05 -2.68
CA THR A 70 -39.09 8.51 -1.99
C THR A 70 -39.96 7.67 -2.93
N THR A 71 -39.67 7.71 -4.23
CA THR A 71 -40.37 6.95 -5.27
C THR A 71 -39.38 6.20 -6.13
N PRO A 72 -39.76 5.04 -6.71
CA PRO A 72 -38.89 4.28 -7.61
C PRO A 72 -38.38 5.14 -8.76
N LYS A 73 -37.06 5.06 -9.04
CA LYS A 73 -36.40 5.73 -10.15
C LYS A 73 -35.55 4.72 -10.94
N ARG A 74 -35.43 4.97 -12.23
CA ARG A 74 -34.43 4.29 -13.07
C ARG A 74 -33.20 5.19 -13.13
N VAL A 75 -32.09 4.71 -12.56
CA VAL A 75 -30.81 5.43 -12.54
C VAL A 75 -29.81 4.65 -13.38
N VAL A 76 -29.07 5.37 -14.22
CA VAL A 76 -28.03 4.81 -15.09
C VAL A 76 -26.71 5.48 -14.73
N THR A 77 -25.65 4.70 -14.60
CA THR A 77 -24.27 5.16 -14.41
C THR A 77 -23.32 4.36 -15.30
N PHE A 78 -22.02 4.65 -15.26
CA PHE A 78 -21.03 4.04 -16.12
C PHE A 78 -20.09 3.13 -15.32
N ALA A 79 -19.74 1.97 -15.89
CA ALA A 79 -18.54 1.23 -15.57
C ALA A 79 -17.45 1.67 -16.55
N CYS A 80 -16.60 2.63 -16.13
CA CYS A 80 -15.70 3.35 -17.02
C CYS A 80 -14.58 2.49 -17.59
N ASP A 81 -13.98 1.65 -16.74
CA ASP A 81 -12.92 0.73 -17.11
C ASP A 81 -12.90 -0.53 -16.22
N SER A 82 -12.07 -1.50 -16.62
CA SER A 82 -11.86 -2.72 -15.87
C SER A 82 -10.98 -2.48 -14.63
N GLY A 83 -11.31 -3.16 -13.52
CA GLY A 83 -10.53 -3.17 -12.30
C GLY A 83 -9.16 -3.83 -12.38
N ASN A 84 -8.82 -4.49 -13.49
CA ASN A 84 -7.55 -5.20 -13.65
C ASN A 84 -6.31 -4.31 -13.42
N LYS A 85 -6.40 -3.01 -13.74
CA LYS A 85 -5.33 -2.03 -13.52
C LYS A 85 -5.12 -1.69 -12.03
N TYR A 86 -6.07 -2.05 -11.18
CA TYR A 86 -6.13 -1.63 -9.77
C TYR A 86 -5.99 -2.79 -8.80
N LEU A 87 -5.61 -4.00 -9.29
CA LEU A 87 -5.45 -5.18 -8.43
C LEU A 87 -4.39 -5.00 -7.34
N SER A 88 -3.29 -4.30 -7.65
CA SER A 88 -2.23 -3.95 -6.70
C SER A 88 -2.53 -2.70 -5.86
N LYS A 89 -3.63 -2.00 -6.15
CA LYS A 89 -4.04 -0.75 -5.49
C LYS A 89 -5.32 -0.97 -4.67
N MET A 90 -6.46 -0.46 -5.12
CA MET A 90 -7.72 -0.47 -4.35
C MET A 90 -8.28 -1.88 -4.08
N PHE A 91 -7.85 -2.92 -4.80
CA PHE A 91 -8.21 -4.32 -4.53
C PHE A 91 -7.18 -5.04 -3.66
N ASN A 92 -6.08 -4.39 -3.30
CA ASN A 92 -5.08 -4.88 -2.36
C ASN A 92 -5.30 -4.23 -0.98
N ASP A 93 -5.57 -5.05 0.04
CA ASP A 93 -5.83 -4.56 1.39
C ASP A 93 -4.62 -3.85 2.01
N ASP A 94 -3.40 -4.30 1.73
CA ASP A 94 -2.20 -3.67 2.28
C ASP A 94 -2.01 -2.28 1.68
N TRP A 95 -2.19 -2.12 0.38
CA TRP A 95 -2.20 -0.80 -0.25
C TRP A 95 -3.28 0.11 0.34
N MET A 96 -4.51 -0.40 0.53
CA MET A 96 -5.61 0.35 1.14
C MET A 96 -5.28 0.79 2.58
N ARG A 97 -4.56 -0.05 3.34
CA ARG A 97 -4.09 0.29 4.70
C ARG A 97 -3.00 1.36 4.66
N GLN A 98 -2.01 1.22 3.77
CA GLN A 98 -0.94 2.22 3.58
C GLN A 98 -1.51 3.60 3.23
N GLN A 99 -2.57 3.64 2.41
CA GLN A 99 -3.27 4.89 2.09
C GLN A 99 -4.23 5.37 3.21
N GLY A 100 -4.33 4.64 4.34
CA GLY A 100 -5.24 4.99 5.45
C GLY A 100 -6.73 4.85 5.11
N LEU A 101 -7.07 4.13 4.04
CA LEU A 101 -8.44 3.98 3.55
C LEU A 101 -9.22 2.88 4.29
N ILE A 102 -8.52 1.85 4.76
CA ILE A 102 -9.04 0.85 5.69
C ILE A 102 -8.10 0.75 6.90
N SER A 103 -8.64 0.37 8.04
CA SER A 103 -7.86 0.25 9.28
C SER A 103 -7.78 -1.20 9.73
N ARG A 104 -6.68 -1.56 10.39
CA ARG A 104 -6.58 -2.77 11.21
C ARG A 104 -7.05 -2.46 12.64
N PRO A 105 -7.54 -3.47 13.38
CA PRO A 105 -7.63 -3.35 14.84
C PRO A 105 -6.24 -3.02 15.40
N GLN A 106 -6.16 -2.04 16.30
CA GLN A 106 -4.90 -1.66 16.92
C GLN A 106 -4.60 -2.61 18.09
N ALA A 107 -3.37 -3.13 18.11
CA ALA A 107 -2.85 -3.95 19.21
C ALA A 107 -2.30 -3.08 20.36
N GLY A 108 -1.93 -1.83 20.07
CA GLY A 108 -1.32 -0.91 21.03
C GLY A 108 0.18 -1.12 21.20
N ASP A 109 0.82 -1.84 20.29
CA ASP A 109 2.24 -2.16 20.31
C ASP A 109 2.92 -1.82 18.97
N LEU A 110 4.20 -2.15 18.80
CA LEU A 110 4.95 -1.85 17.59
C LEU A 110 4.39 -2.53 16.33
N SER A 111 3.62 -3.61 16.48
CA SER A 111 3.01 -4.27 15.32
C SER A 111 2.01 -3.38 14.57
N ASP A 112 1.50 -2.33 15.21
CA ASP A 112 0.60 -1.34 14.58
C ASP A 112 1.30 -0.50 13.52
N TYR A 113 2.63 -0.41 13.56
CA TYR A 113 3.45 0.32 12.58
C TYR A 113 3.88 -0.54 11.39
N ILE A 114 3.73 -1.87 11.46
CA ILE A 114 4.14 -2.76 10.36
C ILE A 114 3.14 -2.62 9.20
N ALA A 115 3.61 -2.10 8.07
CA ALA A 115 2.79 -1.96 6.87
C ALA A 115 2.47 -3.33 6.24
N LEU A 116 3.51 -4.15 6.02
CA LEU A 116 3.42 -5.46 5.40
C LEU A 116 3.74 -6.55 6.43
N ARG A 117 2.73 -7.17 6.99
CA ARG A 117 2.90 -8.19 8.03
C ARG A 117 3.27 -9.56 7.45
N HIS A 118 4.26 -10.20 8.08
CA HIS A 118 4.73 -11.52 7.66
C HIS A 118 3.73 -12.63 7.98
N ASP A 119 3.07 -12.57 9.12
CA ASP A 119 2.04 -13.52 9.54
C ASP A 119 0.75 -13.44 8.69
N GLU A 120 0.55 -12.35 7.95
CA GLU A 120 -0.52 -12.20 6.95
C GLU A 120 -0.06 -12.59 5.53
N GLY A 121 1.20 -13.02 5.36
CA GLY A 121 1.79 -13.34 4.06
C GLY A 121 2.08 -12.11 3.19
N ALA A 122 2.04 -10.90 3.77
CA ALA A 122 2.21 -9.65 3.03
C ALA A 122 3.69 -9.25 2.85
N THR A 123 4.58 -9.68 3.76
CA THR A 123 6.00 -9.35 3.66
C THR A 123 6.67 -10.09 2.51
N VAL A 124 7.24 -9.35 1.57
CA VAL A 124 8.09 -9.92 0.52
C VAL A 124 9.48 -10.16 1.08
N THR A 125 10.00 -11.37 0.92
CA THR A 125 11.27 -11.82 1.49
C THR A 125 12.19 -12.37 0.41
N ALA A 126 13.48 -12.54 0.73
CA ALA A 126 14.44 -13.29 -0.06
C ALA A 126 14.98 -14.48 0.76
N ALA A 127 15.34 -15.57 0.09
CA ALA A 127 16.11 -16.67 0.67
C ALA A 127 17.61 -16.41 0.47
N PRO A 128 18.51 -16.97 1.30
CA PRO A 128 19.96 -16.73 1.21
C PRO A 128 20.58 -17.07 -0.14
N ASP A 129 20.00 -18.01 -0.88
CA ASP A 129 20.44 -18.49 -2.20
C ASP A 129 19.71 -17.80 -3.37
N ASP A 130 18.71 -16.96 -3.12
CA ASP A 130 18.09 -16.15 -4.17
C ASP A 130 19.14 -15.26 -4.83
N THR A 131 19.08 -15.14 -6.16
CA THR A 131 20.03 -14.30 -6.90
C THR A 131 19.70 -12.81 -6.77
N LEU A 132 20.70 -11.94 -6.96
CA LEU A 132 20.48 -10.48 -6.98
C LEU A 132 19.48 -10.08 -8.07
N SER A 133 19.43 -10.81 -9.20
CA SER A 133 18.41 -10.63 -10.24
C SER A 133 17.00 -10.92 -9.71
N THR A 134 16.82 -11.99 -8.96
CA THR A 134 15.52 -12.36 -8.33
C THR A 134 15.08 -11.30 -7.33
N VAL A 135 16.01 -10.82 -6.50
CA VAL A 135 15.75 -9.76 -5.52
C VAL A 135 15.30 -8.47 -6.21
N LEU A 136 16.02 -8.03 -7.25
CA LEU A 136 15.66 -6.84 -8.01
C LEU A 136 14.29 -6.99 -8.68
N ALA A 137 13.99 -8.16 -9.23
CA ALA A 137 12.70 -8.44 -9.84
C ALA A 137 11.56 -8.35 -8.81
N ARG A 138 11.76 -8.88 -7.59
CA ARG A 138 10.78 -8.75 -6.48
C ARG A 138 10.60 -7.29 -6.06
N MET A 139 11.69 -6.51 -5.88
CA MET A 139 11.60 -5.10 -5.55
C MET A 139 10.73 -4.33 -6.54
N ARG A 140 10.95 -4.55 -7.84
CA ARG A 140 10.16 -3.90 -8.90
C ARG A 140 8.72 -4.38 -8.96
N LEU A 141 8.48 -5.69 -8.80
CA LEU A 141 7.14 -6.27 -8.89
C LEU A 141 6.24 -5.78 -7.77
N TYR A 142 6.79 -5.63 -6.57
CA TYR A 142 6.03 -5.26 -5.37
C TYR A 142 6.19 -3.79 -4.97
N ASP A 143 6.92 -3.00 -5.77
CA ASP A 143 7.19 -1.57 -5.53
C ASP A 143 7.77 -1.31 -4.12
N ILE A 144 8.80 -2.09 -3.78
CA ILE A 144 9.51 -2.02 -2.49
C ILE A 144 11.01 -1.83 -2.72
N SER A 145 11.66 -1.05 -1.85
CA SER A 145 13.08 -0.70 -1.96
C SER A 145 14.01 -1.59 -1.13
N GLN A 146 13.46 -2.52 -0.36
CA GLN A 146 14.24 -3.41 0.52
C GLN A 146 13.49 -4.69 0.84
N LEU A 147 14.25 -5.77 1.10
CA LEU A 147 13.71 -7.07 1.50
C LEU A 147 14.49 -7.64 2.69
N PRO A 148 13.82 -8.23 3.69
CA PRO A 148 14.48 -9.08 4.67
C PRO A 148 14.89 -10.39 4.00
N VAL A 149 16.08 -10.86 4.33
CA VAL A 149 16.57 -12.19 3.92
C VAL A 149 16.31 -13.17 5.06
N LEU A 150 15.49 -14.17 4.80
CA LEU A 150 15.07 -15.16 5.77
C LEU A 150 15.76 -16.50 5.51
N ASP A 151 16.33 -17.08 6.57
CA ASP A 151 16.78 -18.47 6.63
C ASP A 151 16.02 -19.16 7.74
N ASN A 152 15.29 -20.25 7.43
CA ASN A 152 14.47 -20.99 8.40
C ASN A 152 13.58 -20.10 9.27
N ASN A 153 12.85 -19.17 8.66
CA ASN A 153 11.99 -18.16 9.30
C ASN A 153 12.71 -17.15 10.22
N LYS A 154 14.03 -17.11 10.20
CA LYS A 154 14.82 -16.10 10.91
C LYS A 154 15.39 -15.09 9.93
N VAL A 155 15.29 -13.82 10.24
CA VAL A 155 15.94 -12.78 9.43
C VAL A 155 17.45 -12.87 9.65
N VAL A 156 18.20 -13.12 8.59
CA VAL A 156 19.68 -13.23 8.61
C VAL A 156 20.37 -12.01 8.01
N GLY A 157 19.60 -11.13 7.41
CA GLY A 157 20.09 -9.89 6.82
C GLY A 157 18.95 -9.11 6.17
N ILE A 158 19.31 -7.98 5.61
CA ILE A 158 18.43 -7.14 4.80
C ILE A 158 19.19 -6.73 3.54
N ILE A 159 18.49 -6.56 2.43
CA ILE A 159 19.06 -6.07 1.19
C ILE A 159 18.20 -4.93 0.66
N ASP A 160 18.84 -3.84 0.24
CA ASP A 160 18.18 -2.68 -0.35
C ASP A 160 18.73 -2.38 -1.76
N GLU A 161 18.15 -1.39 -2.43
CA GLU A 161 18.57 -0.96 -3.76
C GLU A 161 20.01 -0.45 -3.78
N TRP A 162 20.49 0.16 -2.68
CA TRP A 162 21.86 0.65 -2.58
C TRP A 162 22.86 -0.50 -2.49
N ASP A 163 22.53 -1.56 -1.77
CA ASP A 163 23.34 -2.77 -1.70
C ASP A 163 23.48 -3.41 -3.08
N LEU A 164 22.36 -3.50 -3.83
CA LEU A 164 22.39 -3.99 -5.21
C LEU A 164 23.28 -3.12 -6.09
N LEU A 165 23.10 -1.80 -6.05
CA LEU A 165 23.87 -0.85 -6.85
C LEU A 165 25.38 -0.98 -6.59
N ARG A 166 25.77 -1.04 -5.32
CA ARG A 166 27.19 -1.17 -4.91
C ARG A 166 27.82 -2.47 -5.36
N HIS A 167 27.09 -3.58 -5.25
CA HIS A 167 27.66 -4.90 -5.52
C HIS A 167 27.67 -5.26 -7.01
N ILE A 168 26.66 -4.82 -7.76
CA ILE A 168 26.61 -5.04 -9.20
C ILE A 168 27.64 -4.16 -9.90
N GLY A 169 27.71 -2.85 -9.57
CA GLY A 169 28.75 -1.94 -10.03
C GLY A 169 28.94 -1.89 -11.56
N GLY A 170 27.88 -2.18 -12.33
CA GLY A 170 27.91 -2.24 -13.79
C GLY A 170 28.36 -3.59 -14.40
N ASP A 171 28.65 -4.58 -13.59
CA ASP A 171 29.03 -5.94 -14.01
C ASP A 171 27.78 -6.83 -14.04
N ALA A 172 27.30 -7.15 -15.26
CA ALA A 172 26.08 -7.92 -15.45
C ALA A 172 26.16 -9.36 -14.89
N ASP A 173 27.33 -9.96 -14.84
CA ASP A 173 27.53 -11.33 -14.33
C ASP A 173 27.22 -11.42 -12.82
N ARG A 174 27.36 -10.31 -12.10
CA ARG A 174 27.07 -10.23 -10.67
C ARG A 174 25.59 -10.35 -10.33
N PHE A 175 24.69 -10.17 -11.29
CA PHE A 175 23.27 -10.44 -11.05
C PHE A 175 22.97 -11.91 -10.72
N SER A 176 23.86 -12.83 -11.08
CA SER A 176 23.77 -14.25 -10.75
C SER A 176 24.23 -14.60 -9.33
N LEU A 177 24.92 -13.69 -8.65
CA LEU A 177 25.39 -13.92 -7.28
C LEU A 177 24.23 -14.08 -6.30
N PRO A 178 24.41 -14.92 -5.25
CA PRO A 178 23.40 -15.07 -4.21
C PRO A 178 23.26 -13.77 -3.39
N VAL A 179 22.07 -13.53 -2.81
CA VAL A 179 21.79 -12.35 -2.00
C VAL A 179 22.76 -12.18 -0.83
N THR A 180 23.26 -13.28 -0.30
CA THR A 180 24.25 -13.29 0.79
C THR A 180 25.57 -12.59 0.46
N ALA A 181 25.88 -12.40 -0.82
CA ALA A 181 27.06 -11.66 -1.28
C ALA A 181 26.90 -10.13 -1.11
N ALA A 182 25.65 -9.63 -1.14
CA ALA A 182 25.36 -8.21 -1.13
C ALA A 182 24.61 -7.72 0.11
N MET A 183 23.83 -8.59 0.78
CA MET A 183 23.00 -8.20 1.91
C MET A 183 23.82 -7.63 3.07
N THR A 184 23.26 -6.67 3.79
CA THR A 184 23.77 -6.25 5.10
C THR A 184 23.29 -7.21 6.18
N ARG A 185 24.22 -7.62 7.08
CA ARG A 185 23.95 -8.48 8.24
C ARG A 185 23.73 -7.67 9.52
N GLN A 186 24.00 -6.38 9.47
CA GLN A 186 23.78 -5.48 10.59
C GLN A 186 22.30 -5.12 10.65
N VAL A 187 21.55 -5.89 11.41
CA VAL A 187 20.10 -5.75 11.60
C VAL A 187 19.78 -5.50 13.07
N GLU A 188 18.70 -4.79 13.33
CA GLU A 188 18.23 -4.47 14.68
C GLU A 188 16.88 -5.11 14.93
N TYR A 189 16.84 -5.92 15.95
CA TYR A 189 15.66 -6.65 16.38
C TYR A 189 15.00 -5.93 17.56
N LEU A 190 13.69 -5.74 17.47
CA LEU A 190 12.87 -5.22 18.56
C LEU A 190 11.72 -6.19 18.84
N ASP A 191 11.44 -6.41 20.11
CA ASP A 191 10.20 -7.04 20.52
C ASP A 191 9.01 -6.11 20.21
N LYS A 192 7.86 -6.67 19.83
CA LYS A 192 6.67 -5.86 19.53
C LYS A 192 6.22 -5.01 20.72
N GLN A 193 6.50 -5.42 21.96
CA GLN A 193 6.18 -4.69 23.18
C GLN A 193 7.20 -3.59 23.52
N ALA A 194 8.29 -3.46 22.73
CA ALA A 194 9.24 -2.39 22.95
C ALA A 194 8.55 -1.02 22.80
N PRO A 195 9.01 0.01 23.53
CA PRO A 195 8.43 1.34 23.41
C PRO A 195 8.74 1.96 22.04
N GLU A 196 7.85 2.83 21.55
CA GLU A 196 8.04 3.53 20.27
C GLU A 196 9.39 4.26 20.17
N SER A 197 9.90 4.76 21.32
CA SER A 197 11.22 5.41 21.40
C SER A 197 12.39 4.51 20.95
N ALA A 198 12.24 3.17 21.02
CA ALA A 198 13.25 2.24 20.55
C ALA A 198 13.41 2.30 19.02
N LEU A 199 12.36 2.62 18.28
CA LEU A 199 12.43 2.82 16.83
C LEU A 199 13.37 3.97 16.47
N TYR A 200 13.34 5.07 17.22
CA TYR A 200 14.22 6.21 16.97
C TYR A 200 15.70 5.87 17.16
N ALA A 201 16.01 5.02 18.15
CA ALA A 201 17.38 4.56 18.36
C ALA A 201 17.90 3.74 17.16
N VAL A 202 17.04 2.93 16.56
CA VAL A 202 17.35 2.17 15.34
C VAL A 202 17.51 3.12 14.14
N PHE A 203 16.57 4.02 13.94
CA PHE A 203 16.56 4.94 12.80
C PHE A 203 17.72 5.95 12.82
N ASN A 204 18.17 6.38 13.99
CA ASN A 204 19.34 7.27 14.13
C ASN A 204 20.65 6.61 13.65
N ARG A 205 20.70 5.28 13.63
CA ARG A 205 21.83 4.52 13.06
C ARG A 205 21.67 4.21 11.57
N GLY A 206 20.60 4.73 10.94
CA GLY A 206 20.30 4.46 9.53
C GLY A 206 19.74 3.07 9.25
N LEU A 207 19.33 2.34 10.28
CA LEU A 207 18.85 0.96 10.17
C LEU A 207 17.32 0.90 10.11
N VAL A 208 16.80 -0.27 9.77
CA VAL A 208 15.39 -0.64 9.78
C VAL A 208 15.13 -1.53 11.00
N ALA A 209 13.99 -1.35 11.66
CA ALA A 209 13.63 -2.18 12.80
C ALA A 209 12.96 -3.48 12.32
N ILE A 210 13.48 -4.60 12.77
CA ILE A 210 12.92 -5.93 12.54
C ILE A 210 12.12 -6.31 13.77
N ILE A 211 10.82 -6.55 13.60
CA ILE A 211 9.91 -6.76 14.72
C ILE A 211 9.62 -8.25 14.92
N TYR A 212 9.75 -8.67 16.15
CA TYR A 212 9.45 -10.02 16.59
C TYR A 212 8.38 -10.04 17.68
N ASP A 213 7.65 -11.16 17.73
CA ASP A 213 6.80 -11.58 18.82
C ASP A 213 7.41 -12.88 19.33
N GLU A 214 8.16 -12.83 20.41
CA GLU A 214 9.04 -13.91 20.85
C GLU A 214 10.01 -14.32 19.73
N ASP A 215 9.92 -15.54 19.20
CA ASP A 215 10.74 -16.06 18.08
C ASP A 215 10.09 -15.87 16.71
N ARG A 216 8.89 -15.29 16.64
CA ARG A 216 8.14 -15.13 15.40
C ARG A 216 8.40 -13.77 14.76
N PHE A 217 8.96 -13.77 13.56
CA PHE A 217 9.13 -12.57 12.76
C PHE A 217 7.75 -12.01 12.33
N LEU A 218 7.47 -10.74 12.64
CA LEU A 218 6.22 -10.07 12.30
C LEU A 218 6.34 -9.17 11.07
N GLY A 219 7.50 -8.57 10.84
CA GLY A 219 7.72 -7.66 9.73
C GLY A 219 8.77 -6.60 10.03
N LEU A 220 8.86 -5.63 9.12
CA LEU A 220 9.78 -4.50 9.21
C LEU A 220 9.02 -3.24 9.56
N ILE A 221 9.69 -2.32 10.27
CA ILE A 221 9.24 -0.93 10.42
C ILE A 221 10.32 -0.01 9.88
N THR A 222 9.93 0.83 8.93
CA THR A 222 10.75 1.89 8.36
C THR A 222 10.32 3.26 8.89
N ARG A 223 11.11 4.30 8.60
CA ARG A 223 10.72 5.69 8.90
C ARG A 223 9.42 6.08 8.21
N SER A 224 9.22 5.60 6.97
CA SER A 224 8.01 5.88 6.19
C SER A 224 6.76 5.29 6.84
N ASP A 225 6.86 4.10 7.43
CA ASP A 225 5.74 3.44 8.11
C ASP A 225 5.29 4.23 9.34
N VAL A 226 6.25 4.74 10.12
CA VAL A 226 5.94 5.60 11.28
C VAL A 226 5.25 6.89 10.84
N LEU A 227 5.79 7.58 9.83
CA LEU A 227 5.18 8.81 9.29
C LEU A 227 3.78 8.56 8.75
N THR A 228 3.59 7.46 8.02
CA THR A 228 2.28 7.06 7.48
C THR A 228 1.28 6.78 8.62
N THR A 229 1.71 6.07 9.65
CA THR A 229 0.86 5.76 10.81
C THR A 229 0.46 7.03 11.55
N TRP A 230 1.38 7.97 11.75
CA TRP A 230 1.06 9.26 12.37
C TRP A 230 0.10 10.08 11.53
N ARG A 231 0.36 10.23 10.23
CA ARG A 231 -0.56 10.93 9.33
C ARG A 231 -1.98 10.36 9.46
N ASN A 232 -2.11 9.03 9.46
CA ASN A 232 -3.41 8.36 9.55
C ASN A 232 -4.09 8.52 10.92
N ARG A 233 -3.31 8.72 12.00
CA ARG A 233 -3.85 9.04 13.34
C ARG A 233 -4.34 10.48 13.45
N LEU A 234 -3.66 11.44 12.79
CA LEU A 234 -4.00 12.86 12.84
C LEU A 234 -5.17 13.24 11.92
N THR A 235 -5.51 12.41 10.95
CA THR A 235 -6.60 12.66 9.99
C THR A 235 -7.93 11.97 10.37
N LYS A 236 -7.97 11.31 11.51
CA LYS A 236 -9.20 10.77 12.13
C LYS A 236 -9.81 11.78 13.07
#